data_f5947b66f0c1665dae7df0f4582bd987
#
_entry.id   f5947b66f0c1665dae7df0f4582bd987
#
_cell.length_a   1.000
_cell.length_b   1.000
_cell.length_c   1.000
_cell.angle_alpha   90.00
_cell.angle_beta   90.00
_cell.angle_gamma   90.00
#
_symmetry.space_group_name_H-M   'P 1'
#
loop_
_entity.id
_entity.type
_entity.pdbx_description
1 polymer ?
#
loop_
_entity_poly.entity_id
_entity_poly.type
_entity_poly.pdbx_seq_one_letter_code
_entity_poly.pdbx_strand_id
1 'polypeptide(L)'
;ALLYVLALVITHIADIKLRNILQDRIIDRISKAPLAWFSSSSTGRVRKAIQDDTVQIHMLVAHAPVEQTAAVGVPLVLLVYAFVVDWRLGFLSIATFPIYALLQWVTMRDMATKTAEMDDKLADISSSSIELTEGIHVVKNVGQTGKAHRRFTRACEEFARFYWDWCGPLIKASALSLSVISVAALMAINLRFGLLMAKAGWVGVTDVLTCSLIALVLPRTIEVLGNMAWGYQQAGNAALRLQDVLSIEQISHPQVSVRIPDDMTVTFDDVSSSYLTPDGVIPALSHVNLTL
;
A
#
# COMPACT_ATOMS: atom_id res chain seq x y z
N ALA A 1 -22.56 17.74 -5.00
CA ALA A 1 -21.86 17.54 -6.27
C ALA A 1 -20.81 18.64 -6.53
N LEU A 2 -21.19 19.94 -6.58
CA LEU A 2 -20.28 21.05 -6.91
C LEU A 2 -19.08 21.14 -5.95
N LEU A 3 -19.31 21.08 -4.64
CA LEU A 3 -18.25 21.12 -3.61
C LEU A 3 -17.29 19.93 -3.74
N TYR A 4 -17.78 18.74 -4.09
CA TYR A 4 -16.95 17.56 -4.32
C TYR A 4 -16.02 17.75 -5.52
N VAL A 5 -16.55 18.28 -6.65
CA VAL A 5 -15.74 18.57 -7.84
C VAL A 5 -14.69 19.63 -7.54
N LEU A 6 -15.07 20.70 -6.85
CA LEU A 6 -14.13 21.76 -6.46
C LEU A 6 -13.01 21.24 -5.57
N ALA A 7 -13.35 20.40 -4.59
CA ALA A 7 -12.37 19.77 -3.71
C ALA A 7 -11.39 18.87 -4.50
N LEU A 8 -11.90 18.06 -5.44
CA LEU A 8 -11.05 17.25 -6.33
C LEU A 8 -10.11 18.11 -7.18
N VAL A 9 -10.59 19.21 -7.75
CA VAL A 9 -9.72 20.11 -8.52
C VAL A 9 -8.58 20.66 -7.67
N ILE A 10 -8.88 21.10 -6.44
CA ILE A 10 -7.89 21.64 -5.52
C ILE A 10 -6.84 20.58 -5.17
N THR A 11 -7.28 19.36 -4.81
CA THR A 11 -6.36 18.28 -4.43
C THR A 11 -5.51 17.79 -5.59
N HIS A 12 -6.04 17.75 -6.83
CA HIS A 12 -5.26 17.40 -8.02
C HIS A 12 -4.21 18.47 -8.36
N ILE A 13 -4.52 19.76 -8.20
CA ILE A 13 -3.54 20.83 -8.38
C ILE A 13 -2.43 20.72 -7.32
N ALA A 14 -2.79 20.42 -6.08
CA ALA A 14 -1.82 20.20 -5.00
C ALA A 14 -0.93 18.98 -5.29
N ASP A 15 -1.51 17.88 -5.78
CA ASP A 15 -0.77 16.67 -6.16
C ASP A 15 0.24 16.93 -7.29
N ILE A 16 -0.17 17.61 -8.36
CA ILE A 16 0.73 17.94 -9.47
C ILE A 16 1.92 18.76 -8.95
N LYS A 17 1.68 19.77 -8.12
CA LYS A 17 2.75 20.59 -7.52
C LYS A 17 3.67 19.76 -6.63
N LEU A 18 3.10 18.91 -5.78
CA LEU A 18 3.88 18.05 -4.89
C LEU A 18 4.75 17.08 -5.69
N ARG A 19 4.19 16.46 -6.73
CA ARG A 19 4.92 15.52 -7.59
C ARG A 19 6.11 16.21 -8.28
N ASN A 20 5.91 17.39 -8.85
CA ASN A 20 6.99 18.15 -9.45
C ASN A 20 8.09 18.48 -8.44
N ILE A 21 7.72 18.96 -7.24
CA ILE A 21 8.69 19.23 -6.17
C ILE A 21 9.46 17.97 -5.76
N LEU A 22 8.78 16.82 -5.64
CA LEU A 22 9.45 15.56 -5.29
C LEU A 22 10.41 15.12 -6.39
N GLN A 23 10.00 15.17 -7.66
CA GLN A 23 10.84 14.82 -8.79
C GLN A 23 12.08 15.72 -8.88
N ASP A 24 11.91 17.05 -8.74
CA ASP A 24 13.02 17.98 -8.73
C ASP A 24 14.00 17.71 -7.59
N ARG A 25 13.49 17.44 -6.38
CA ARG A 25 14.32 17.09 -5.22
C ARG A 25 15.07 15.77 -5.41
N ILE A 26 14.42 14.76 -6.00
CA ILE A 26 15.05 13.47 -6.30
C ILE A 26 16.19 13.68 -7.29
N ILE A 27 15.96 14.43 -8.37
CA ILE A 27 16.97 14.73 -9.38
C ILE A 27 18.13 15.50 -8.78
N ASP A 28 17.87 16.56 -8.01
CA ASP A 28 18.91 17.34 -7.32
C ASP A 28 19.73 16.45 -6.36
N ARG A 29 19.06 15.57 -5.61
CA ARG A 29 19.74 14.66 -4.68
C ARG A 29 20.65 13.67 -5.39
N ILE A 30 20.18 13.09 -6.47
CA ILE A 30 20.92 12.11 -7.28
C ILE A 30 22.10 12.78 -7.99
N SER A 31 21.94 14.01 -8.50
CA SER A 31 23.02 14.74 -9.18
C SER A 31 24.23 15.01 -8.28
N LYS A 32 24.04 15.01 -6.97
CA LYS A 32 25.08 15.24 -5.94
C LYS A 32 25.51 13.97 -5.22
N ALA A 33 24.97 12.80 -5.63
CA ALA A 33 25.32 11.52 -5.03
C ALA A 33 26.73 11.05 -5.42
N PRO A 34 27.46 10.36 -4.53
CA PRO A 34 28.76 9.75 -4.88
C PRO A 34 28.64 8.75 -6.01
N LEU A 35 29.65 8.66 -6.89
CA LEU A 35 29.65 7.66 -7.98
C LEU A 35 29.54 6.23 -7.46
N ALA A 36 30.07 5.94 -6.28
CA ALA A 36 29.96 4.62 -5.63
C ALA A 36 28.49 4.22 -5.34
N TRP A 37 27.59 5.19 -5.21
CA TRP A 37 26.15 4.92 -5.04
C TRP A 37 25.51 4.33 -6.31
N PHE A 38 26.05 4.66 -7.50
CA PHE A 38 25.52 4.21 -8.80
C PHE A 38 26.00 2.79 -9.10
N SER A 39 25.39 1.82 -8.46
CA SER A 39 25.56 0.39 -8.77
C SER A 39 24.43 -0.08 -9.71
N SER A 40 24.51 -1.34 -10.17
CA SER A 40 23.47 -1.94 -11.02
C SER A 40 22.06 -1.90 -10.42
N SER A 41 21.95 -1.92 -9.07
CA SER A 41 20.67 -1.84 -8.35
C SER A 41 20.15 -0.42 -8.16
N SER A 42 20.99 0.61 -8.26
CA SER A 42 20.60 2.01 -8.01
C SER A 42 19.72 2.58 -9.13
N THR A 43 20.02 2.27 -10.38
CA THR A 43 19.23 2.75 -11.54
C THR A 43 17.77 2.30 -11.46
N GLY A 44 17.52 1.06 -11.06
CA GLY A 44 16.17 0.55 -10.85
C GLY A 44 15.44 1.25 -9.70
N ARG A 45 16.12 1.55 -8.60
CA ARG A 45 15.56 2.29 -7.47
C ARG A 45 15.18 3.71 -7.83
N VAL A 46 16.06 4.41 -8.56
CA VAL A 46 15.80 5.79 -9.04
C VAL A 46 14.59 5.82 -9.96
N ARG A 47 14.54 4.94 -10.96
CA ARG A 47 13.39 4.85 -11.85
C ARG A 47 12.10 4.61 -11.08
N LYS A 48 12.10 3.66 -10.15
CA LYS A 48 10.95 3.35 -9.32
C LYS A 48 10.51 4.56 -8.49
N ALA A 49 11.44 5.25 -7.84
CA ALA A 49 11.16 6.46 -7.06
C ALA A 49 10.51 7.56 -7.91
N ILE A 50 11.07 7.87 -9.09
CA ILE A 50 10.58 8.96 -9.95
C ILE A 50 9.25 8.61 -10.61
N GLN A 51 9.06 7.39 -11.07
CA GLN A 51 7.90 6.99 -11.87
C GLN A 51 6.80 6.35 -11.00
N ASP A 52 7.12 5.27 -10.28
CA ASP A 52 6.13 4.45 -9.63
C ASP A 52 5.72 5.00 -8.25
N ASP A 53 6.69 5.36 -7.41
CA ASP A 53 6.43 5.79 -6.04
C ASP A 53 5.76 7.17 -5.98
N THR A 54 6.12 8.10 -6.87
CA THR A 54 5.41 9.39 -6.98
C THR A 54 3.96 9.22 -7.44
N VAL A 55 3.67 8.21 -8.28
CA VAL A 55 2.29 7.88 -8.68
C VAL A 55 1.50 7.24 -7.53
N GLN A 56 2.13 6.43 -6.68
CA GLN A 56 1.45 5.87 -5.50
C GLN A 56 1.02 6.96 -4.51
N ILE A 57 1.80 8.04 -4.36
CA ILE A 57 1.46 9.18 -3.52
C ILE A 57 0.24 9.96 -4.07
N HIS A 58 0.02 9.95 -5.39
CA HIS A 58 -1.14 10.57 -6.01
C HIS A 58 -2.47 10.14 -5.35
N MET A 59 -2.66 8.84 -5.11
CA MET A 59 -3.87 8.33 -4.46
C MET A 59 -4.09 8.93 -3.06
N LEU A 60 -2.99 9.15 -2.33
CA LEU A 60 -3.04 9.73 -0.98
C LEU A 60 -3.38 11.22 -1.00
N VAL A 61 -2.84 11.99 -1.95
CA VAL A 61 -2.95 13.46 -1.97
C VAL A 61 -4.17 13.92 -2.78
N ALA A 62 -4.39 13.34 -3.95
CA ALA A 62 -5.45 13.77 -4.85
C ALA A 62 -6.84 13.22 -4.46
N HIS A 63 -6.92 11.96 -4.05
CA HIS A 63 -8.19 11.27 -3.84
C HIS A 63 -8.57 11.10 -2.37
N ALA A 64 -7.63 10.64 -1.53
CA ALA A 64 -7.94 10.24 -0.16
C ALA A 64 -8.63 11.32 0.68
N PRO A 65 -8.22 12.60 0.68
CA PRO A 65 -8.86 13.61 1.52
C PRO A 65 -10.34 13.85 1.16
N VAL A 66 -10.63 13.86 -0.14
CA VAL A 66 -11.99 14.12 -0.64
C VAL A 66 -12.87 12.90 -0.47
N GLU A 67 -12.36 11.73 -0.86
CA GLU A 67 -13.10 10.46 -0.78
C GLU A 67 -13.37 10.04 0.67
N GLN A 68 -12.41 10.21 1.58
CA GLN A 68 -12.64 9.94 3.01
C GLN A 68 -13.67 10.88 3.61
N THR A 69 -13.53 12.17 3.34
CA THR A 69 -14.50 13.16 3.87
C THR A 69 -15.89 12.85 3.35
N ALA A 70 -16.03 12.49 2.08
CA ALA A 70 -17.31 12.10 1.49
C ALA A 70 -17.80 10.75 2.03
N ALA A 71 -16.92 9.74 2.13
CA ALA A 71 -17.28 8.40 2.60
C ALA A 71 -17.75 8.38 4.05
N VAL A 72 -17.23 9.25 4.90
CA VAL A 72 -17.65 9.38 6.30
C VAL A 72 -18.75 10.42 6.46
N GLY A 73 -18.57 11.59 5.86
CA GLY A 73 -19.46 12.74 6.04
C GLY A 73 -20.85 12.51 5.48
N VAL A 74 -20.96 11.97 4.25
CA VAL A 74 -22.28 11.78 3.61
C VAL A 74 -23.15 10.78 4.38
N PRO A 75 -22.67 9.54 4.71
CA PRO A 75 -23.47 8.62 5.49
C PRO A 75 -23.80 9.11 6.90
N LEU A 76 -22.87 9.83 7.54
CA LEU A 76 -23.12 10.40 8.86
C LEU A 76 -24.29 11.40 8.83
N VAL A 77 -24.27 12.34 7.86
CA VAL A 77 -25.33 13.32 7.69
C VAL A 77 -26.67 12.64 7.35
N LEU A 78 -26.64 11.65 6.45
CA LEU A 78 -27.84 10.89 6.07
C LEU A 78 -28.38 10.07 7.24
N LEU A 79 -27.51 9.48 8.05
CA LEU A 79 -27.90 8.74 9.24
C LEU A 79 -28.52 9.66 10.30
N VAL A 80 -27.90 10.82 10.56
CA VAL A 80 -28.47 11.84 11.45
C VAL A 80 -29.84 12.26 10.94
N TYR A 81 -29.98 12.47 9.63
CA TYR A 81 -31.28 12.80 9.03
C TYR A 81 -32.31 11.67 9.20
N ALA A 82 -31.92 10.39 9.04
CA ALA A 82 -32.79 9.26 9.30
C ALA A 82 -33.29 9.22 10.76
N PHE A 83 -32.41 9.54 11.74
CA PHE A 83 -32.80 9.66 13.14
C PHE A 83 -33.74 10.86 13.43
N VAL A 84 -33.58 11.96 12.69
CA VAL A 84 -34.47 13.13 12.79
C VAL A 84 -35.86 12.84 12.20
N VAL A 85 -35.92 12.06 11.12
CA VAL A 85 -37.20 11.61 10.52
C VAL A 85 -37.94 10.70 11.50
N ASP A 86 -37.35 9.61 11.92
CA ASP A 86 -37.83 8.76 13.00
C ASP A 86 -36.66 7.90 13.56
N TRP A 87 -36.44 8.01 14.88
CA TRP A 87 -35.34 7.31 15.55
C TRP A 87 -35.41 5.77 15.42
N ARG A 88 -36.62 5.19 15.29
CA ARG A 88 -36.82 3.74 15.11
C ARG A 88 -36.34 3.28 13.75
N LEU A 89 -36.65 4.06 12.72
CA LEU A 89 -36.17 3.82 11.35
C LEU A 89 -34.66 4.07 11.23
N GLY A 90 -34.13 5.06 11.97
CA GLY A 90 -32.70 5.30 12.08
C GLY A 90 -31.97 4.07 12.62
N PHE A 91 -32.43 3.50 13.73
CA PHE A 91 -31.87 2.24 14.26
C PHE A 91 -32.04 1.06 13.31
N LEU A 92 -33.16 0.99 12.63
CA LEU A 92 -33.41 -0.08 11.65
C LEU A 92 -32.44 -0.01 10.47
N SER A 93 -32.06 1.19 10.04
CA SER A 93 -31.12 1.43 8.95
C SER A 93 -29.68 0.98 9.27
N ILE A 94 -29.33 0.89 10.56
CA ILE A 94 -28.00 0.41 11.00
C ILE A 94 -28.05 -0.94 11.72
N ALA A 95 -29.21 -1.60 11.77
CA ALA A 95 -29.40 -2.82 12.55
C ALA A 95 -28.47 -3.99 12.14
N THR A 96 -28.01 -4.02 10.90
CA THR A 96 -27.10 -5.05 10.38
C THR A 96 -25.63 -4.75 10.67
N PHE A 97 -25.26 -3.49 11.00
CA PHE A 97 -23.88 -3.09 11.21
C PHE A 97 -23.19 -3.80 12.37
N PRO A 98 -23.82 -3.98 13.54
CA PRO A 98 -23.21 -4.74 14.64
C PRO A 98 -22.89 -6.19 14.25
N ILE A 99 -23.79 -6.82 13.47
CA ILE A 99 -23.61 -8.18 12.98
C ILE A 99 -22.45 -8.24 11.98
N TYR A 100 -22.40 -7.29 11.06
CA TYR A 100 -21.30 -7.13 10.12
C TYR A 100 -19.97 -6.93 10.86
N ALA A 101 -19.94 -6.00 11.83
CA ALA A 101 -18.73 -5.70 12.60
C ALA A 101 -18.20 -6.93 13.36
N LEU A 102 -19.09 -7.72 13.96
CA LEU A 102 -18.73 -8.95 14.63
C LEU A 102 -18.16 -10.00 13.65
N LEU A 103 -18.82 -10.22 12.52
CA LEU A 103 -18.35 -11.14 11.48
C LEU A 103 -16.98 -10.69 10.93
N GLN A 104 -16.83 -9.41 10.68
CA GLN A 104 -15.59 -8.84 10.18
C GLN A 104 -14.46 -8.96 11.20
N TRP A 105 -14.73 -8.69 12.46
CA TRP A 105 -13.76 -8.87 13.54
C TRP A 105 -13.27 -10.31 13.65
N VAL A 106 -14.20 -11.29 13.63
CA VAL A 106 -13.85 -12.73 13.65
C VAL A 106 -12.99 -13.10 12.44
N THR A 107 -13.32 -12.56 11.26
CA THR A 107 -12.62 -12.85 10.00
C THR A 107 -11.20 -12.26 10.01
N MET A 108 -11.02 -11.07 10.58
CA MET A 108 -9.76 -10.32 10.53
C MET A 108 -8.80 -10.59 11.70
N ARG A 109 -9.25 -11.19 12.80
CA ARG A 109 -8.45 -11.35 14.02
C ARG A 109 -7.11 -12.07 13.80
N ASP A 110 -7.08 -13.06 12.90
CA ASP A 110 -5.90 -13.88 12.62
C ASP A 110 -5.15 -13.44 11.33
N MET A 111 -5.58 -12.32 10.70
CA MET A 111 -5.09 -11.89 9.39
C MET A 111 -3.59 -11.61 9.38
N ALA A 112 -3.07 -10.92 10.40
CA ALA A 112 -1.65 -10.59 10.50
C ALA A 112 -0.76 -11.85 10.56
N THR A 113 -1.15 -12.83 11.37
CA THR A 113 -0.42 -14.11 11.50
C THR A 113 -0.46 -14.89 10.18
N LYS A 114 -1.62 -14.93 9.53
CA LYS A 114 -1.78 -15.63 8.26
C LYS A 114 -1.04 -14.96 7.11
N THR A 115 -0.97 -13.63 7.11
CA THR A 115 -0.17 -12.88 6.13
C THR A 115 1.32 -13.14 6.32
N ALA A 116 1.81 -13.17 7.57
CA ALA A 116 3.21 -13.52 7.84
C ALA A 116 3.55 -14.95 7.38
N GLU A 117 2.66 -15.92 7.67
CA GLU A 117 2.84 -17.30 7.18
C GLU A 117 2.84 -17.39 5.64
N MET A 118 2.04 -16.56 4.97
CA MET A 118 2.05 -16.44 3.51
C MET A 118 3.38 -15.91 2.99
N ASP A 119 3.91 -14.87 3.63
CA ASP A 119 5.18 -14.26 3.24
C ASP A 119 6.35 -15.25 3.41
N ASP A 120 6.36 -16.04 4.48
CA ASP A 120 7.36 -17.10 4.70
C ASP A 120 7.31 -18.15 3.58
N LYS A 121 6.12 -18.62 3.21
CA LYS A 121 5.96 -19.59 2.12
C LYS A 121 6.33 -19.02 0.75
N LEU A 122 6.07 -17.74 0.50
CA LEU A 122 6.53 -17.05 -0.72
C LEU A 122 8.06 -16.92 -0.74
N ALA A 123 8.69 -16.69 0.42
CA ALA A 123 10.14 -16.69 0.54
C ALA A 123 10.75 -18.07 0.23
N ASP A 124 10.10 -19.17 0.65
CA ASP A 124 10.51 -20.53 0.33
C ASP A 124 10.44 -20.82 -1.19
N ILE A 125 9.38 -20.38 -1.86
CA ILE A 125 9.25 -20.46 -3.32
C ILE A 125 10.36 -19.67 -3.98
N SER A 126 10.58 -18.43 -3.54
CA SER A 126 11.60 -17.53 -4.11
C SER A 126 13.00 -18.14 -3.97
N SER A 127 13.37 -18.60 -2.76
CA SER A 127 14.67 -19.21 -2.49
C SER A 127 14.90 -20.48 -3.31
N SER A 128 13.89 -21.35 -3.41
CA SER A 128 13.98 -22.57 -4.22
C SER A 128 14.03 -22.28 -5.73
N SER A 129 13.42 -21.20 -6.18
CA SER A 129 13.50 -20.73 -7.58
C SER A 129 14.89 -20.21 -7.92
N ILE A 130 15.49 -19.40 -7.02
CA ILE A 130 16.86 -18.90 -7.18
C ILE A 130 17.85 -20.07 -7.21
N GLU A 131 17.75 -21.01 -6.26
CA GLU A 131 18.59 -22.20 -6.21
C GLU A 131 18.49 -23.04 -7.50
N LEU A 132 17.26 -23.19 -8.03
CA LEU A 132 17.03 -23.88 -9.30
C LEU A 132 17.68 -23.14 -10.47
N THR A 133 17.58 -21.81 -10.51
CA THR A 133 18.09 -20.99 -11.61
C THR A 133 19.61 -20.89 -11.58
N GLU A 134 20.20 -20.60 -10.43
CA GLU A 134 21.66 -20.52 -10.25
C GLU A 134 22.35 -21.88 -10.41
N GLY A 135 21.71 -22.94 -9.92
CA GLY A 135 22.24 -24.32 -10.00
C GLY A 135 21.93 -25.05 -11.31
N ILE A 136 21.19 -24.45 -12.25
CA ILE A 136 20.65 -25.17 -13.42
C ILE A 136 21.76 -25.80 -14.29
N HIS A 137 22.89 -25.14 -14.42
CA HIS A 137 24.03 -25.66 -15.19
C HIS A 137 24.64 -26.90 -14.53
N VAL A 138 24.76 -26.95 -13.18
CA VAL A 138 25.23 -28.10 -12.42
C VAL A 138 24.23 -29.25 -12.53
N VAL A 139 22.95 -28.94 -12.35
CA VAL A 139 21.83 -29.89 -12.44
C VAL A 139 21.76 -30.54 -13.81
N LYS A 140 21.97 -29.78 -14.91
CA LYS A 140 22.02 -30.29 -16.26
C LYS A 140 23.25 -31.19 -16.51
N ASN A 141 24.42 -30.81 -15.99
CA ASN A 141 25.67 -31.59 -16.17
C ASN A 141 25.65 -32.93 -15.42
N VAL A 142 25.00 -32.96 -14.24
CA VAL A 142 24.91 -34.17 -13.41
C VAL A 142 23.69 -35.03 -13.75
N GLY A 143 22.78 -34.57 -14.61
CA GLY A 143 21.57 -35.30 -15.01
C GLY A 143 20.53 -35.46 -13.90
N GLN A 144 20.65 -34.71 -12.78
CA GLN A 144 19.75 -34.80 -11.64
C GLN A 144 18.69 -33.69 -11.63
N THR A 145 18.16 -33.33 -12.79
CA THR A 145 17.11 -32.30 -12.94
C THR A 145 15.89 -32.53 -12.03
N GLY A 146 15.58 -33.77 -11.70
CA GLY A 146 14.42 -34.12 -10.88
C GLY A 146 14.51 -33.76 -9.39
N LYS A 147 15.70 -33.55 -8.79
CA LYS A 147 15.79 -33.21 -7.35
C LYS A 147 15.54 -31.71 -7.10
N ALA A 148 16.20 -30.83 -7.85
CA ALA A 148 16.02 -29.39 -7.73
C ALA A 148 14.60 -28.98 -8.13
N HIS A 149 14.06 -29.58 -9.18
CA HIS A 149 12.66 -29.37 -9.58
C HIS A 149 11.67 -29.81 -8.50
N ARG A 150 11.91 -30.93 -7.81
CA ARG A 150 11.02 -31.40 -6.74
C ARG A 150 10.95 -30.45 -5.55
N ARG A 151 12.06 -29.79 -5.15
CA ARG A 151 12.04 -28.82 -4.06
C ARG A 151 11.16 -27.64 -4.38
N PHE A 152 11.34 -27.07 -5.57
CA PHE A 152 10.50 -25.96 -6.04
C PHE A 152 9.01 -26.35 -6.15
N THR A 153 8.72 -27.50 -6.78
CA THR A 153 7.34 -28.01 -6.90
C THR A 153 6.70 -28.21 -5.54
N ARG A 154 7.43 -28.79 -4.58
CA ARG A 154 6.95 -29.01 -3.22
C ARG A 154 6.63 -27.68 -2.52
N ALA A 155 7.51 -26.68 -2.62
CA ALA A 155 7.25 -25.34 -2.06
C ALA A 155 5.98 -24.72 -2.67
N CYS A 156 5.79 -24.83 -3.99
CA CYS A 156 4.57 -24.37 -4.66
C CYS A 156 3.30 -25.12 -4.20
N GLU A 157 3.40 -26.45 -4.02
CA GLU A 157 2.27 -27.25 -3.54
C GLU A 157 1.91 -26.95 -2.07
N GLU A 158 2.91 -26.72 -1.23
CA GLU A 158 2.72 -26.33 0.18
C GLU A 158 2.08 -24.95 0.28
N PHE A 159 2.55 -24.00 -0.52
CA PHE A 159 1.91 -22.68 -0.62
C PHE A 159 0.47 -22.77 -1.13
N ALA A 160 0.23 -23.55 -2.19
CA ALA A 160 -1.10 -23.68 -2.77
C ALA A 160 -2.10 -24.31 -1.78
N ARG A 161 -1.69 -25.33 -1.01
CA ARG A 161 -2.50 -25.92 0.05
C ARG A 161 -2.80 -24.92 1.16
N PHE A 162 -1.77 -24.28 1.69
CA PHE A 162 -1.92 -23.24 2.71
C PHE A 162 -2.87 -22.13 2.25
N TYR A 163 -2.66 -21.64 1.03
CA TYR A 163 -3.44 -20.54 0.48
C TYR A 163 -4.91 -20.93 0.29
N TRP A 164 -5.17 -22.17 -0.17
CA TRP A 164 -6.52 -22.69 -0.30
C TRP A 164 -7.22 -22.84 1.05
N ASP A 165 -6.51 -23.42 2.02
CA ASP A 165 -7.05 -23.66 3.37
C ASP A 165 -7.34 -22.36 4.11
N TRP A 166 -6.57 -21.33 3.87
CA TRP A 166 -6.78 -20.00 4.43
C TRP A 166 -7.84 -19.20 3.66
N CYS A 167 -7.66 -19.03 2.34
CA CYS A 167 -8.53 -18.18 1.52
C CYS A 167 -9.94 -18.75 1.34
N GLY A 168 -10.09 -20.07 1.33
CA GLY A 168 -11.41 -20.70 1.17
C GLY A 168 -12.41 -20.29 2.26
N PRO A 169 -12.11 -20.49 3.55
CA PRO A 169 -12.94 -19.99 4.66
C PRO A 169 -13.04 -18.45 4.70
N LEU A 170 -11.94 -17.73 4.43
CA LEU A 170 -11.89 -16.28 4.41
C LEU A 170 -12.89 -15.68 3.39
N ILE A 171 -12.90 -16.21 2.16
CA ILE A 171 -13.83 -15.77 1.10
C ILE A 171 -15.28 -16.02 1.51
N LYS A 172 -15.57 -17.19 2.08
CA LYS A 172 -16.93 -17.52 2.54
C LYS A 172 -17.39 -16.59 3.67
N ALA A 173 -16.53 -16.36 4.65
CA ALA A 173 -16.82 -15.46 5.77
C ALA A 173 -16.98 -14.01 5.31
N SER A 174 -16.13 -13.54 4.41
CA SER A 174 -16.23 -12.20 3.80
C SER A 174 -17.52 -12.06 2.96
N ALA A 175 -17.87 -13.07 2.17
CA ALA A 175 -19.09 -13.05 1.39
C ALA A 175 -20.34 -13.00 2.29
N LEU A 176 -20.34 -13.75 3.41
CA LEU A 176 -21.41 -13.70 4.40
C LEU A 176 -21.50 -12.31 5.05
N SER A 177 -20.38 -11.75 5.47
CA SER A 177 -20.32 -10.41 6.07
C SER A 177 -20.87 -9.35 5.12
N LEU A 178 -20.44 -9.36 3.85
CA LEU A 178 -20.90 -8.42 2.83
C LEU A 178 -22.39 -8.63 2.49
N SER A 179 -22.88 -9.87 2.53
CA SER A 179 -24.30 -10.16 2.30
C SER A 179 -25.20 -9.53 3.37
N VAL A 180 -24.78 -9.56 4.64
CA VAL A 180 -25.52 -8.97 5.77
C VAL A 180 -25.66 -7.45 5.62
N ILE A 181 -24.63 -6.77 5.08
CA ILE A 181 -24.64 -5.31 4.88
C ILE A 181 -25.02 -4.92 3.45
N SER A 182 -25.38 -5.85 2.60
CA SER A 182 -25.74 -5.54 1.21
C SER A 182 -26.94 -4.59 1.12
N VAL A 183 -26.98 -3.83 0.05
CA VAL A 183 -28.10 -2.94 -0.27
C VAL A 183 -29.43 -3.73 -0.22
N ALA A 184 -29.45 -4.93 -0.79
CA ALA A 184 -30.65 -5.77 -0.81
C ALA A 184 -31.11 -6.17 0.61
N ALA A 185 -30.17 -6.55 1.48
CA ALA A 185 -30.49 -6.91 2.87
C ALA A 185 -31.03 -5.72 3.65
N LEU A 186 -30.37 -4.56 3.57
CA LEU A 186 -30.79 -3.35 4.25
C LEU A 186 -32.17 -2.85 3.74
N MET A 187 -32.39 -2.86 2.43
CA MET A 187 -33.70 -2.54 1.88
C MET A 187 -34.79 -3.50 2.34
N ALA A 188 -34.53 -4.80 2.29
CA ALA A 188 -35.49 -5.81 2.73
C ALA A 188 -35.86 -5.61 4.21
N ILE A 189 -34.88 -5.36 5.07
CA ILE A 189 -35.11 -5.10 6.50
C ILE A 189 -35.91 -3.81 6.70
N ASN A 190 -35.48 -2.68 6.08
CA ASN A 190 -36.16 -1.41 6.22
C ASN A 190 -37.60 -1.46 5.71
N LEU A 191 -37.83 -2.02 4.52
CA LEU A 191 -39.17 -2.14 3.97
C LEU A 191 -40.03 -3.11 4.78
N ARG A 192 -39.52 -4.29 5.13
CA ARG A 192 -40.29 -5.30 5.87
C ARG A 192 -40.71 -4.78 7.25
N PHE A 193 -39.78 -4.32 8.05
CA PHE A 193 -40.06 -3.88 9.42
C PHE A 193 -40.64 -2.47 9.45
N GLY A 194 -40.18 -1.57 8.58
CA GLY A 194 -40.74 -0.22 8.46
C GLY A 194 -42.22 -0.22 8.05
N LEU A 195 -42.61 -1.06 7.08
CA LEU A 195 -44.02 -1.17 6.69
C LEU A 195 -44.88 -1.83 7.79
N LEU A 196 -44.33 -2.75 8.59
CA LEU A 196 -45.02 -3.27 9.76
C LEU A 196 -45.25 -2.18 10.82
N MET A 197 -44.26 -1.33 11.06
CA MET A 197 -44.37 -0.17 11.95
C MET A 197 -45.38 0.86 11.41
N ALA A 198 -45.39 1.09 10.09
CA ALA A 198 -46.35 1.98 9.44
C ALA A 198 -47.79 1.44 9.58
N LYS A 199 -47.97 0.13 9.39
CA LYS A 199 -49.27 -0.53 9.60
C LYS A 199 -49.76 -0.44 11.05
N ALA A 200 -48.82 -0.44 12.02
CA ALA A 200 -49.11 -0.23 13.44
C ALA A 200 -49.38 1.24 13.80
N GLY A 201 -49.24 2.17 12.83
CA GLY A 201 -49.45 3.61 13.05
C GLY A 201 -48.27 4.28 13.75
N TRP A 202 -47.10 3.68 13.83
CA TRP A 202 -45.93 4.22 14.55
C TRP A 202 -45.13 5.20 13.70
N VAL A 203 -45.09 5.01 12.38
CA VAL A 203 -44.33 5.81 11.41
C VAL A 203 -45.11 6.01 10.14
N GLY A 204 -44.78 7.03 9.36
CA GLY A 204 -45.39 7.28 8.05
C GLY A 204 -44.78 6.38 6.96
N VAL A 205 -45.55 5.99 5.95
CA VAL A 205 -45.04 5.25 4.79
C VAL A 205 -43.94 6.02 4.05
N THR A 206 -44.10 7.35 3.96
CA THR A 206 -43.10 8.25 3.37
C THR A 206 -41.78 8.19 4.12
N ASP A 207 -41.85 8.12 5.46
CA ASP A 207 -40.64 8.05 6.32
C ASP A 207 -39.90 6.73 6.10
N VAL A 208 -40.63 5.61 5.97
CA VAL A 208 -40.07 4.28 5.63
C VAL A 208 -39.37 4.33 4.28
N LEU A 209 -39.96 4.94 3.26
CA LEU A 209 -39.34 5.07 1.95
C LEU A 209 -38.08 5.94 2.01
N THR A 210 -38.14 7.06 2.71
CA THR A 210 -37.01 7.98 2.90
C THR A 210 -35.83 7.27 3.58
N CYS A 211 -36.07 6.59 4.70
CA CYS A 211 -35.01 5.84 5.41
C CYS A 211 -34.50 4.64 4.62
N SER A 212 -35.34 3.99 3.82
CA SER A 212 -34.91 2.90 2.92
C SER A 212 -33.99 3.43 1.82
N LEU A 213 -34.24 4.62 1.26
CA LEU A 213 -33.34 5.25 0.29
C LEU A 213 -31.99 5.68 0.93
N ILE A 214 -32.02 6.16 2.16
CA ILE A 214 -30.80 6.49 2.91
C ILE A 214 -29.96 5.23 3.13
N ALA A 215 -30.59 4.12 3.50
CA ALA A 215 -29.90 2.85 3.73
C ALA A 215 -29.16 2.31 2.50
N LEU A 216 -29.51 2.73 1.26
CA LEU A 216 -28.79 2.36 0.05
C LEU A 216 -27.35 2.90 0.00
N VAL A 217 -27.09 4.03 0.66
CA VAL A 217 -25.78 4.70 0.62
C VAL A 217 -24.80 4.11 1.62
N LEU A 218 -25.31 3.56 2.74
CA LEU A 218 -24.49 3.10 3.86
C LEU A 218 -23.47 1.98 3.52
N PRO A 219 -23.79 0.94 2.73
CA PRO A 219 -22.83 -0.12 2.38
C PRO A 219 -21.62 0.39 1.61
N ARG A 220 -21.82 1.36 0.72
CA ARG A 220 -20.73 1.91 -0.09
C ARG A 220 -19.64 2.58 0.74
N THR A 221 -19.98 3.15 1.87
CA THR A 221 -19.02 3.74 2.81
C THR A 221 -17.98 2.73 3.27
N ILE A 222 -18.42 1.51 3.63
CA ILE A 222 -17.53 0.45 4.11
C ILE A 222 -16.59 -0.01 2.99
N GLU A 223 -17.12 -0.15 1.78
CA GLU A 223 -16.32 -0.51 0.60
C GLU A 223 -15.23 0.54 0.34
N VAL A 224 -15.59 1.81 0.33
CA VAL A 224 -14.64 2.92 0.11
C VAL A 224 -13.57 2.94 1.19
N LEU A 225 -13.95 2.86 2.48
CA LEU A 225 -12.99 2.87 3.59
C LEU A 225 -12.05 1.66 3.55
N GLY A 226 -12.55 0.48 3.18
CA GLY A 226 -11.73 -0.72 3.01
C GLY A 226 -10.69 -0.58 1.90
N ASN A 227 -11.09 -0.08 0.74
CA ASN A 227 -10.18 0.16 -0.39
C ASN A 227 -9.14 1.23 -0.07
N MET A 228 -9.50 2.25 0.70
CA MET A 228 -8.56 3.31 1.10
C MET A 228 -7.48 2.81 2.06
N ALA A 229 -7.79 1.89 2.97
CA ALA A 229 -6.78 1.31 3.87
C ALA A 229 -5.63 0.66 3.09
N TRP A 230 -5.95 -0.06 2.01
CA TRP A 230 -4.95 -0.60 1.08
C TRP A 230 -4.14 0.50 0.38
N GLY A 231 -4.81 1.53 -0.12
CA GLY A 231 -4.16 2.70 -0.75
C GLY A 231 -3.18 3.41 0.18
N TYR A 232 -3.54 3.58 1.46
CA TYR A 232 -2.66 4.17 2.48
C TYR A 232 -1.41 3.33 2.73
N GLN A 233 -1.55 2.01 2.80
CA GLN A 233 -0.41 1.12 2.98
C GLN A 233 0.56 1.21 1.79
N GLN A 234 0.04 1.21 0.57
CA GLN A 234 0.85 1.34 -0.64
C GLN A 234 1.57 2.70 -0.71
N ALA A 235 0.85 3.79 -0.43
CA ALA A 235 1.43 5.14 -0.40
C ALA A 235 2.45 5.31 0.74
N GLY A 236 2.21 4.70 1.91
CA GLY A 236 3.17 4.69 3.02
C GLY A 236 4.47 3.99 2.64
N ASN A 237 4.39 2.82 2.02
CA ASN A 237 5.57 2.10 1.54
C ASN A 237 6.31 2.89 0.44
N ALA A 238 5.60 3.58 -0.45
CA ALA A 238 6.20 4.45 -1.45
C ALA A 238 6.91 5.65 -0.81
N ALA A 239 6.31 6.27 0.21
CA ALA A 239 6.90 7.38 0.95
C ALA A 239 8.21 6.99 1.65
N LEU A 240 8.28 5.79 2.25
CA LEU A 240 9.52 5.27 2.85
C LEU A 240 10.62 5.11 1.80
N ARG A 241 10.32 4.51 0.64
CA ARG A 241 11.30 4.37 -0.45
C ARG A 241 11.76 5.72 -1.02
N LEU A 242 10.86 6.70 -1.11
CA LEU A 242 11.20 8.07 -1.50
C LEU A 242 12.11 8.73 -0.47
N GLN A 243 11.85 8.51 0.83
CA GLN A 243 12.71 8.97 1.91
C GLN A 243 14.11 8.39 1.80
N ASP A 244 14.25 7.08 1.50
CA ASP A 244 15.54 6.43 1.30
C ASP A 244 16.34 7.11 0.17
N VAL A 245 15.71 7.42 -0.96
CA VAL A 245 16.34 8.12 -2.08
C VAL A 245 16.69 9.57 -1.71
N LEU A 246 15.82 10.26 -0.99
CA LEU A 246 16.04 11.64 -0.55
C LEU A 246 17.08 11.75 0.58
N SER A 247 17.40 10.67 1.27
CA SER A 247 18.40 10.60 2.33
C SER A 247 19.80 10.21 1.85
N ILE A 248 19.99 9.99 0.53
CA ILE A 248 21.29 9.63 -0.05
C ILE A 248 22.33 10.68 0.38
N GLU A 249 23.46 10.19 0.87
CA GLU A 249 24.58 11.03 1.22
C GLU A 249 25.08 11.81 0.00
N GLN A 250 25.37 13.09 0.19
CA GLN A 250 25.83 13.96 -0.90
C GLN A 250 27.33 14.19 -0.79
N ILE A 251 27.98 14.36 -1.95
CA ILE A 251 29.36 14.81 -1.99
C ILE A 251 29.40 16.22 -1.40
N SER A 252 30.22 16.39 -0.37
CA SER A 252 30.47 17.71 0.21
C SER A 252 31.24 18.60 -0.79
N HIS A 253 30.64 19.70 -1.17
CA HIS A 253 31.36 20.72 -1.95
C HIS A 253 32.01 21.70 -0.98
N PRO A 254 33.29 22.07 -1.20
CA PRO A 254 33.92 23.10 -0.40
C PRO A 254 33.17 24.42 -0.57
N GLN A 255 32.88 25.08 0.55
CA GLN A 255 32.17 26.38 0.54
C GLN A 255 32.98 27.54 -0.08
N VAL A 256 34.28 27.35 -0.20
CA VAL A 256 35.17 28.31 -0.77
C VAL A 256 35.82 27.72 -2.02
N SER A 257 35.69 28.38 -3.15
CA SER A 257 36.40 28.01 -4.38
C SER A 257 37.90 28.13 -4.15
N VAL A 258 38.58 26.98 -4.14
CA VAL A 258 40.04 26.95 -4.09
C VAL A 258 40.57 27.19 -5.50
N ARG A 259 41.50 28.14 -5.66
CA ARG A 259 42.17 28.36 -6.94
C ARG A 259 42.86 27.05 -7.36
N ILE A 260 42.58 26.59 -8.58
CA ILE A 260 43.30 25.47 -9.16
C ILE A 260 44.79 25.86 -9.23
N PRO A 261 45.70 25.05 -8.63
CA PRO A 261 47.13 25.33 -8.76
C PRO A 261 47.56 25.31 -10.22
N ASP A 262 48.56 26.08 -10.56
CA ASP A 262 49.13 26.08 -11.92
C ASP A 262 49.86 24.75 -12.24
N ASP A 263 50.12 23.95 -11.21
CA ASP A 263 50.68 22.61 -11.28
C ASP A 263 49.54 21.58 -11.23
N MET A 264 49.43 20.73 -12.26
CA MET A 264 48.43 19.69 -12.40
C MET A 264 48.82 18.39 -11.68
N THR A 265 49.81 18.44 -10.79
CA THR A 265 50.28 17.28 -10.03
C THR A 265 49.25 16.84 -9.02
N VAL A 266 48.87 15.54 -9.06
CA VAL A 266 48.01 14.89 -8.09
C VAL A 266 48.87 13.99 -7.18
N THR A 267 48.90 14.33 -5.89
CA THR A 267 49.66 13.55 -4.90
C THR A 267 48.70 12.78 -3.97
N PHE A 268 48.90 11.49 -3.88
CA PHE A 268 48.30 10.62 -2.88
C PHE A 268 49.32 10.46 -1.74
N ASP A 269 48.91 10.80 -0.52
CA ASP A 269 49.74 10.73 0.67
C ASP A 269 48.99 9.86 1.71
N ASP A 270 49.51 8.67 1.96
CA ASP A 270 48.97 7.65 2.89
C ASP A 270 47.45 7.35 2.69
N VAL A 271 47.03 7.24 1.43
CA VAL A 271 45.62 7.09 1.09
C VAL A 271 45.17 5.62 1.29
N SER A 272 44.18 5.46 2.14
CA SER A 272 43.48 4.16 2.35
C SER A 272 42.02 4.30 2.00
N SER A 273 41.44 3.29 1.34
CA SER A 273 40.02 3.24 0.99
C SER A 273 39.48 1.83 1.11
N SER A 274 38.22 1.70 1.51
CA SER A 274 37.54 0.42 1.70
C SER A 274 36.12 0.45 1.14
N TYR A 275 35.64 -0.67 0.66
CA TYR A 275 34.25 -0.87 0.29
C TYR A 275 33.45 -1.36 1.49
N LEU A 276 32.31 -0.69 1.76
CA LEU A 276 31.31 -1.17 2.70
C LEU A 276 30.37 -2.13 1.97
N THR A 277 30.37 -3.40 2.38
CA THR A 277 29.47 -4.42 1.85
C THR A 277 28.53 -4.91 2.96
N PRO A 278 27.40 -5.56 2.65
CA PRO A 278 26.53 -6.16 3.66
C PRO A 278 27.27 -7.18 4.57
N ASP A 279 28.33 -7.82 4.05
CA ASP A 279 29.11 -8.83 4.74
C ASP A 279 30.31 -8.24 5.52
N GLY A 280 30.52 -6.92 5.47
CA GLY A 280 31.60 -6.23 6.18
C GLY A 280 32.38 -5.23 5.33
N VAL A 281 33.51 -4.75 5.88
CA VAL A 281 34.41 -3.79 5.24
C VAL A 281 35.49 -4.54 4.46
N ILE A 282 35.56 -4.31 3.15
CA ILE A 282 36.60 -4.89 2.29
C ILE A 282 37.62 -3.79 1.95
N PRO A 283 38.87 -3.86 2.43
CA PRO A 283 39.90 -2.91 2.09
C PRO A 283 40.25 -3.00 0.59
N ALA A 284 40.22 -1.87 -0.10
CA ALA A 284 40.56 -1.75 -1.53
C ALA A 284 41.95 -1.16 -1.75
N LEU A 285 42.30 -0.17 -0.94
CA LEU A 285 43.60 0.50 -0.96
C LEU A 285 44.10 0.60 0.48
N SER A 286 45.39 0.43 0.70
CA SER A 286 46.01 0.57 2.01
C SER A 286 47.34 1.31 1.88
N HIS A 287 47.44 2.48 2.56
CA HIS A 287 48.65 3.24 2.68
C HIS A 287 49.35 3.55 1.33
N VAL A 288 48.55 4.00 0.33
CA VAL A 288 49.04 4.30 -1.02
C VAL A 288 49.69 5.70 -1.05
N ASN A 289 50.95 5.74 -1.46
CA ASN A 289 51.71 6.95 -1.71
C ASN A 289 52.07 7.02 -3.19
N LEU A 290 51.56 7.99 -3.92
CA LEU A 290 51.74 8.13 -5.37
C LEU A 290 51.63 9.58 -5.80
N THR A 291 52.49 9.97 -6.70
CA THR A 291 52.44 11.31 -7.36
C THR A 291 52.28 11.12 -8.86
N LEU A 292 51.30 11.74 -9.46
CA LEU A 292 50.95 11.70 -10.87
C LEU A 292 51.12 13.07 -11.50
#